data_3e44a86069583f8e9878a15947d8a286
#
_entry.id   3e44a86069583f8e9878a15947d8a286
#
_cell.length_a   1.000
_cell.length_b   1.000
_cell.length_c   1.000
_cell.angle_alpha   90.00
_cell.angle_beta   90.00
_cell.angle_gamma   90.00
#
_symmetry.space_group_name_H-M   'P 1'
#
loop_
_entity.id
_entity.type
_entity.pdbx_description
1 polymer ?
#
loop_
_entity_poly.entity_id
_entity_poly.type
_entity_poly.pdbx_seq_one_letter_code
_entity_poly.pdbx_strand_id
1 'polypeptide(L)'
;MLKKIQFEQIRQGMYVKELCASWMSSPFWQKSFLVEDAATIEKIQKAGIREAWIDTAKGVDVLEPEIQAAPEPIAPIKEVVVETPKQVVAPVPYSQVVQVSMDAELGRAAKIVGTSKTAVFSMFSEARMGNAIEAEHAMPLVEEIASSVMRNPGALIGLARLKTADDYTYMHSVAVCALMIALSRQLGLSDEEVREAGLAGLLHDIGKMAVPPEILNKPGRLTEEEFTSVKEHPGAGYEMLLEAKGVGKIALDVCLHHHEKVDGSGYPKGLNGEQISLYAKMGAVCDVYDAITSNRPYKAGWCPAESLKKMAEWSKGHFDDRVFQAFIRSIGIYPVGTLVKLHSGRLGVVVEQQVGKSLLLPKVRAFFSTKSMAYIPPVLLDLSGPGIQDKIVSREDASTWDLKDINRYWLGDAVDSV
;
A
#
# COMPACT_ATOMS: atom_id res chain seq x y z
N MET A 1 25.10 13.97 15.79
CA MET A 1 24.63 12.59 15.66
C MET A 1 23.11 12.61 15.83
N LEU A 2 22.35 11.90 14.97
CA LEU A 2 20.89 11.89 15.09
C LEU A 2 20.45 10.83 16.10
N LYS A 3 19.51 11.19 16.98
CA LYS A 3 18.98 10.32 18.03
C LYS A 3 17.46 10.52 18.12
N LYS A 4 16.70 9.41 18.11
CA LYS A 4 15.27 9.45 18.31
C LYS A 4 14.97 9.43 19.82
N ILE A 5 14.13 10.35 20.26
CA ILE A 5 13.78 10.50 21.68
C ILE A 5 12.25 10.59 21.86
N GLN A 6 11.77 10.24 23.05
CA GLN A 6 10.39 10.44 23.44
C GLN A 6 10.15 11.91 23.81
N PHE A 7 8.90 12.37 23.74
CA PHE A 7 8.53 13.76 24.07
C PHE A 7 9.03 14.17 25.45
N GLU A 8 8.92 13.30 26.43
CA GLU A 8 9.31 13.52 27.84
C GLU A 8 10.80 13.81 28.02
N GLN A 9 11.59 13.44 27.05
CA GLN A 9 13.05 13.68 27.02
C GLN A 9 13.43 15.00 26.35
N ILE A 10 12.46 15.68 25.70
CA ILE A 10 12.70 16.97 25.05
C ILE A 10 12.95 18.04 26.12
N ARG A 11 14.06 18.78 25.95
CA ARG A 11 14.44 19.87 26.83
C ARG A 11 15.03 21.05 26.06
N GLN A 12 15.06 22.19 26.73
CA GLN A 12 15.69 23.41 26.20
C GLN A 12 17.16 23.19 25.82
N GLY A 13 17.55 23.71 24.68
CA GLY A 13 18.89 23.56 24.12
C GLY A 13 19.05 22.35 23.17
N MET A 14 18.06 21.49 23.05
CA MET A 14 18.07 20.42 22.05
C MET A 14 17.78 20.96 20.65
N TYR A 15 18.51 20.45 19.66
CA TYR A 15 18.22 20.75 18.27
C TYR A 15 17.33 19.66 17.69
N VAL A 16 16.03 19.96 17.55
CA VAL A 16 15.08 19.08 16.91
C VAL A 16 15.34 19.11 15.41
N LYS A 17 15.68 17.96 14.86
CA LYS A 17 15.86 17.77 13.42
C LYS A 17 14.52 17.53 12.74
N GLU A 18 13.63 16.76 13.38
CA GLU A 18 12.31 16.45 12.87
C GLU A 18 11.38 16.00 14.00
N LEU A 19 10.14 16.45 13.98
CA LEU A 19 9.06 15.95 14.85
C LEU A 19 8.37 14.78 14.18
N CYS A 20 8.21 13.65 14.89
CA CYS A 20 7.50 12.48 14.39
C CYS A 20 5.98 12.72 14.41
N ALA A 21 5.52 13.65 13.57
CA ALA A 21 4.12 14.04 13.42
C ALA A 21 3.80 14.34 11.96
N SER A 22 2.52 14.22 11.58
CA SER A 22 2.05 14.72 10.29
C SER A 22 2.41 16.22 10.17
N TRP A 23 2.89 16.64 9.02
CA TRP A 23 3.25 18.05 8.78
C TRP A 23 2.09 19.03 9.02
N MET A 24 0.84 18.56 8.90
CA MET A 24 -0.38 19.34 9.21
C MET A 24 -0.62 19.52 10.70
N SER A 25 -0.09 18.64 11.54
CA SER A 25 -0.17 18.73 13.01
C SER A 25 1.09 19.33 13.63
N SER A 26 2.12 19.65 12.85
CA SER A 26 3.30 20.34 13.35
C SER A 26 2.99 21.83 13.59
N PRO A 27 3.15 22.34 14.82
CA PRO A 27 2.91 23.75 15.12
C PRO A 27 4.03 24.68 14.62
N PHE A 28 5.04 24.13 13.90
CA PHE A 28 6.22 24.85 13.45
C PHE A 28 6.33 24.85 11.93
N TRP A 29 6.63 26.03 11.36
CA TRP A 29 6.89 26.22 9.93
C TRP A 29 8.24 25.65 9.48
N GLN A 30 9.16 25.44 10.41
CA GLN A 30 10.49 24.90 10.15
C GLN A 30 10.55 23.44 10.56
N LYS A 31 11.10 22.59 9.69
CA LYS A 31 11.27 21.15 9.95
C LYS A 31 12.29 20.87 11.05
N SER A 32 13.28 21.78 11.20
CA SER A 32 14.33 21.65 12.21
C SER A 32 14.53 22.98 12.93
N PHE A 33 14.62 22.94 14.25
CA PHE A 33 14.75 24.13 15.09
C PHE A 33 15.43 23.80 16.42
N LEU A 34 16.00 24.84 17.05
CA LEU A 34 16.49 24.76 18.41
C LEU A 34 15.31 24.94 19.37
N VAL A 35 15.24 24.12 20.40
CA VAL A 35 14.26 24.30 21.50
C VAL A 35 14.79 25.40 22.42
N GLU A 36 14.33 26.63 22.17
CA GLU A 36 14.87 27.82 22.83
C GLU A 36 14.22 28.06 24.21
N ASP A 37 12.96 27.63 24.38
CA ASP A 37 12.20 27.91 25.60
C ASP A 37 11.15 26.84 25.92
N ALA A 38 10.57 26.95 27.12
CA ALA A 38 9.49 26.06 27.58
C ALA A 38 8.21 26.21 26.76
N ALA A 39 7.94 27.36 26.14
CA ALA A 39 6.78 27.57 25.31
C ALA A 39 6.86 26.74 24.01
N THR A 40 8.05 26.50 23.50
CA THR A 40 8.32 25.60 22.37
C THR A 40 7.98 24.15 22.71
N ILE A 41 8.35 23.70 23.93
CA ILE A 41 8.02 22.34 24.41
C ILE A 41 6.51 22.20 24.58
N GLU A 42 5.84 23.21 25.16
CA GLU A 42 4.38 23.20 25.33
C GLU A 42 3.63 23.14 24.00
N LYS A 43 4.13 23.80 22.95
CA LYS A 43 3.56 23.71 21.59
C LYS A 43 3.67 22.31 21.00
N ILE A 44 4.81 21.63 21.20
CA ILE A 44 5.00 20.24 20.76
C ILE A 44 4.02 19.32 21.49
N GLN A 45 3.83 19.50 22.80
CA GLN A 45 2.91 18.72 23.64
C GLN A 45 1.46 18.91 23.21
N LYS A 46 1.01 20.16 23.01
CA LYS A 46 -0.36 20.49 22.57
C LYS A 46 -0.68 19.93 21.17
N ALA A 47 0.34 19.75 20.34
CA ALA A 47 0.21 19.11 19.03
C ALA A 47 0.14 17.58 19.11
N GLY A 48 0.21 16.96 20.30
CA GLY A 48 0.11 15.52 20.51
C GLY A 48 1.31 14.72 19.99
N ILE A 49 2.46 15.38 19.82
CA ILE A 49 3.67 14.76 19.28
C ILE A 49 4.36 13.96 20.39
N ARG A 50 4.58 12.67 20.16
CA ARG A 50 5.13 11.74 21.16
C ARG A 50 6.62 11.48 21.00
N GLU A 51 7.16 11.70 19.80
CA GLU A 51 8.54 11.38 19.45
C GLU A 51 9.16 12.46 18.57
N ALA A 52 10.48 12.65 18.70
CA ALA A 52 11.23 13.57 17.87
C ALA A 52 12.65 13.05 17.58
N TRP A 53 13.19 13.42 16.42
CA TRP A 53 14.60 13.26 16.11
C TRP A 53 15.36 14.49 16.53
N ILE A 54 16.43 14.32 17.30
CA ILE A 54 17.35 15.39 17.70
C ILE A 54 18.72 15.21 17.05
N ASP A 55 19.41 16.30 16.80
CA ASP A 55 20.80 16.29 16.35
C ASP A 55 21.72 16.74 17.50
N THR A 56 22.37 15.78 18.15
CA THR A 56 23.25 16.01 19.30
C THR A 56 24.55 16.73 18.92
N ALA A 57 24.88 16.86 17.63
CA ALA A 57 26.00 17.68 17.16
C ALA A 57 25.65 19.18 17.11
N LYS A 58 24.36 19.54 17.13
CA LYS A 58 23.85 20.90 17.02
C LYS A 58 23.14 21.43 18.26
N GLY A 59 22.86 20.54 19.22
CA GLY A 59 22.18 20.85 20.46
C GLY A 59 22.57 19.86 21.56
N VAL A 60 22.00 20.06 22.78
CA VAL A 60 22.27 19.18 23.92
C VAL A 60 21.63 17.80 23.72
N ASP A 61 22.29 16.76 24.24
CA ASP A 61 21.79 15.38 24.26
C ASP A 61 20.83 15.12 25.45
N VAL A 62 20.16 13.99 25.46
CA VAL A 62 19.37 13.50 26.61
C VAL A 62 20.27 13.37 27.84
N LEU A 63 19.72 13.66 29.02
CA LEU A 63 20.41 13.34 30.29
C LEU A 63 20.43 11.80 30.42
N GLU A 64 21.62 11.22 30.54
CA GLU A 64 21.73 9.85 31.01
C GLU A 64 21.23 9.79 32.45
N PRO A 65 20.42 8.78 32.85
CA PRO A 65 20.03 8.61 34.23
C PRO A 65 21.31 8.36 35.06
N GLU A 66 21.52 9.17 36.12
CA GLU A 66 22.60 8.94 37.09
C GLU A 66 22.47 7.53 37.64
N ILE A 67 23.49 6.71 37.41
CA ILE A 67 23.62 5.38 37.99
C ILE A 67 23.92 5.59 39.47
N GLN A 68 22.93 5.51 40.36
CA GLN A 68 23.13 5.40 41.78
C GLN A 68 23.84 4.09 42.08
N ALA A 69 24.89 4.19 42.89
CA ALA A 69 25.77 3.09 43.31
C ALA A 69 24.97 1.88 43.83
N ALA A 70 25.43 0.70 43.47
CA ALA A 70 24.84 -0.58 43.80
C ALA A 70 24.76 -0.84 45.29
N PRO A 71 23.67 -1.42 45.82
CA PRO A 71 23.68 -2.14 47.10
C PRO A 71 24.23 -3.57 46.92
N GLU A 72 24.83 -4.08 48.01
CA GLU A 72 25.54 -5.36 48.14
C GLU A 72 24.77 -6.63 47.70
N PRO A 73 25.44 -7.76 47.47
CA PRO A 73 24.94 -8.90 46.73
C PRO A 73 23.85 -9.67 47.49
N ILE A 74 22.68 -9.75 46.91
CA ILE A 74 21.62 -10.67 47.35
C ILE A 74 21.78 -12.00 46.61
N ALA A 75 21.51 -13.09 47.32
CA ALA A 75 21.64 -14.49 46.94
C ALA A 75 21.06 -14.88 45.56
N PRO A 76 21.50 -16.01 44.97
CA PRO A 76 21.28 -16.33 43.55
C PRO A 76 19.80 -16.45 43.21
N ILE A 77 19.33 -15.54 42.33
CA ILE A 77 18.02 -15.61 41.71
C ILE A 77 18.08 -16.74 40.69
N LYS A 78 17.14 -17.66 40.78
CA LYS A 78 16.87 -18.72 39.80
C LYS A 78 16.95 -18.18 38.39
N GLU A 79 17.62 -18.92 37.50
CA GLU A 79 17.70 -18.70 36.08
C GLU A 79 16.33 -18.25 35.54
N VAL A 80 16.25 -16.99 35.09
CA VAL A 80 15.19 -16.57 34.19
C VAL A 80 15.49 -17.29 32.90
N VAL A 81 14.66 -18.25 32.58
CA VAL A 81 14.63 -18.89 31.25
C VAL A 81 14.45 -17.78 30.23
N VAL A 82 15.56 -17.43 29.57
CA VAL A 82 15.52 -16.63 28.35
C VAL A 82 14.63 -17.43 27.41
N GLU A 83 13.43 -16.92 27.13
CA GLU A 83 12.58 -17.51 26.08
C GLU A 83 13.44 -17.64 24.82
N THR A 84 13.69 -18.88 24.45
CA THR A 84 14.30 -19.22 23.17
C THR A 84 13.55 -18.45 22.09
N PRO A 85 14.26 -17.85 21.11
CA PRO A 85 13.61 -17.14 20.03
C PRO A 85 12.52 -18.04 19.45
N LYS A 86 11.30 -17.50 19.36
CA LYS A 86 10.15 -18.22 18.74
C LYS A 86 10.69 -18.91 17.49
N GLN A 87 10.61 -20.23 17.49
CA GLN A 87 10.91 -21.00 16.28
C GLN A 87 10.23 -20.30 15.12
N VAL A 88 11.02 -19.88 14.13
CA VAL A 88 10.50 -19.39 12.86
C VAL A 88 9.76 -20.60 12.28
N VAL A 89 8.47 -20.64 12.50
CA VAL A 89 7.61 -21.64 11.87
C VAL A 89 7.74 -21.40 10.38
N ALA A 90 8.21 -22.42 9.64
CA ALA A 90 8.32 -22.31 8.20
C ALA A 90 6.97 -21.83 7.62
N PRO A 91 6.96 -20.84 6.74
CA PRO A 91 5.72 -20.30 6.21
C PRO A 91 4.87 -21.42 5.59
N VAL A 92 3.58 -21.43 5.89
CA VAL A 92 2.63 -22.39 5.34
C VAL A 92 2.64 -22.22 3.81
N PRO A 93 2.83 -23.30 3.03
CA PRO A 93 2.76 -23.21 1.58
C PRO A 93 1.44 -22.55 1.13
N TYR A 94 1.52 -21.61 0.21
CA TYR A 94 0.33 -20.86 -0.25
C TYR A 94 -0.74 -21.78 -0.86
N SER A 95 -0.37 -22.93 -1.38
CA SER A 95 -1.29 -23.98 -1.85
C SER A 95 -2.17 -24.56 -0.74
N GLN A 96 -1.78 -24.43 0.53
CA GLN A 96 -2.53 -24.93 1.70
C GLN A 96 -3.38 -23.85 2.37
N VAL A 97 -3.31 -22.60 1.91
CA VAL A 97 -4.11 -21.52 2.47
C VAL A 97 -5.58 -21.69 2.05
N VAL A 98 -6.45 -21.87 3.03
CA VAL A 98 -7.89 -22.02 2.79
C VAL A 98 -8.50 -20.67 2.43
N GLN A 99 -9.19 -20.63 1.30
CA GLN A 99 -9.95 -19.45 0.88
C GLN A 99 -11.15 -19.22 1.81
N VAL A 100 -11.42 -17.95 2.09
CA VAL A 100 -12.54 -17.52 2.93
C VAL A 100 -13.37 -16.46 2.21
N SER A 101 -14.58 -16.22 2.70
CA SER A 101 -15.45 -15.17 2.16
C SER A 101 -14.87 -13.77 2.40
N MET A 102 -15.33 -12.79 1.64
CA MET A 102 -14.98 -11.37 1.82
C MET A 102 -15.24 -10.94 3.27
N ASP A 103 -16.44 -11.18 3.81
CA ASP A 103 -16.82 -10.75 5.17
C ASP A 103 -15.89 -11.35 6.25
N ALA A 104 -15.41 -12.59 6.04
CA ALA A 104 -14.49 -13.24 6.98
C ALA A 104 -13.06 -12.70 6.92
N GLU A 105 -12.64 -12.12 5.79
CA GLU A 105 -11.28 -11.59 5.61
C GLU A 105 -11.17 -10.09 5.86
N LEU A 106 -12.23 -9.31 5.64
CA LEU A 106 -12.18 -7.84 5.70
C LEU A 106 -11.58 -7.30 7.00
N GLY A 107 -11.99 -7.81 8.15
CA GLY A 107 -11.47 -7.35 9.45
C GLY A 107 -9.96 -7.61 9.62
N ARG A 108 -9.46 -8.75 9.11
CA ARG A 108 -8.02 -9.07 9.11
C ARG A 108 -7.28 -8.17 8.13
N ALA A 109 -7.81 -8.02 6.93
CA ALA A 109 -7.22 -7.16 5.89
C ALA A 109 -7.15 -5.69 6.35
N ALA A 110 -8.16 -5.17 7.02
CA ALA A 110 -8.16 -3.82 7.59
C ALA A 110 -7.04 -3.65 8.64
N LYS A 111 -6.84 -4.63 9.51
CA LYS A 111 -5.72 -4.62 10.47
C LYS A 111 -4.36 -4.62 9.76
N ILE A 112 -4.19 -5.47 8.74
CA ILE A 112 -2.95 -5.52 7.95
C ILE A 112 -2.70 -4.16 7.28
N VAL A 113 -3.71 -3.55 6.65
CA VAL A 113 -3.61 -2.22 6.04
C VAL A 113 -3.15 -1.18 7.06
N GLY A 114 -3.73 -1.17 8.27
CA GLY A 114 -3.34 -0.23 9.33
C GLY A 114 -1.90 -0.40 9.81
N THR A 115 -1.45 -1.65 10.03
CA THR A 115 -0.06 -1.94 10.44
C THR A 115 0.93 -1.69 9.31
N SER A 116 0.57 -2.01 8.07
CA SER A 116 1.39 -1.80 6.88
C SER A 116 1.75 -0.34 6.67
N LYS A 117 0.80 0.57 6.87
CA LYS A 117 1.01 2.01 6.75
C LYS A 117 2.18 2.47 7.60
N THR A 118 2.19 2.11 8.88
CA THR A 118 3.25 2.50 9.81
C THR A 118 4.60 1.89 9.44
N ALA A 119 4.62 0.61 9.07
CA ALA A 119 5.84 -0.10 8.72
C ALA A 119 6.50 0.48 7.44
N VAL A 120 5.70 0.71 6.38
CA VAL A 120 6.19 1.28 5.13
C VAL A 120 6.62 2.73 5.31
N PHE A 121 5.87 3.53 6.09
CA PHE A 121 6.26 4.88 6.43
C PHE A 121 7.64 4.92 7.11
N SER A 122 7.87 4.07 8.12
CA SER A 122 9.15 3.99 8.82
C SER A 122 10.28 3.62 7.85
N MET A 123 10.09 2.56 7.05
CA MET A 123 11.09 2.10 6.09
C MET A 123 11.46 3.18 5.05
N PHE A 124 10.48 3.89 4.50
CA PHE A 124 10.71 4.96 3.53
C PHE A 124 11.37 6.19 4.18
N SER A 125 11.03 6.47 5.43
CA SER A 125 11.68 7.54 6.19
C SER A 125 13.16 7.22 6.47
N GLU A 126 13.49 5.98 6.83
CA GLU A 126 14.86 5.50 6.99
C GLU A 126 15.65 5.66 5.68
N ALA A 127 15.07 5.21 4.56
CA ALA A 127 15.68 5.37 3.23
C ALA A 127 15.94 6.84 2.89
N ARG A 128 15.00 7.75 3.22
CA ARG A 128 15.18 9.19 3.01
C ARG A 128 16.32 9.77 3.85
N MET A 129 16.58 9.21 5.01
CA MET A 129 17.71 9.59 5.87
C MET A 129 19.04 9.00 5.41
N GLY A 130 19.05 8.20 4.35
CA GLY A 130 20.25 7.52 3.82
C GLY A 130 20.61 6.24 4.59
N ASN A 131 19.70 5.69 5.39
CA ASN A 131 19.91 4.41 6.07
C ASN A 131 19.65 3.27 5.09
N ALA A 132 20.49 2.22 5.16
CA ALA A 132 20.32 1.03 4.34
C ALA A 132 19.02 0.30 4.69
N ILE A 133 18.27 -0.10 3.67
CA ILE A 133 17.07 -0.90 3.81
C ILE A 133 17.47 -2.35 4.13
N GLU A 134 16.79 -2.96 5.08
CA GLU A 134 16.93 -4.38 5.38
C GLU A 134 15.65 -5.12 4.96
N ALA A 135 15.75 -5.94 3.90
CA ALA A 135 14.60 -6.69 3.38
C ALA A 135 13.96 -7.61 4.44
N GLU A 136 14.77 -8.10 5.40
CA GLU A 136 14.30 -8.92 6.53
C GLU A 136 13.24 -8.21 7.37
N HIS A 137 13.28 -6.89 7.47
CA HIS A 137 12.26 -6.11 8.20
C HIS A 137 10.97 -5.94 7.39
N ALA A 138 11.02 -6.01 6.05
CA ALA A 138 9.87 -5.91 5.18
C ALA A 138 9.18 -7.27 4.96
N MET A 139 9.92 -8.39 5.03
CA MET A 139 9.41 -9.73 4.73
C MET A 139 8.21 -10.16 5.59
N PRO A 140 8.17 -9.92 6.93
CA PRO A 140 6.99 -10.25 7.72
C PRO A 140 5.71 -9.57 7.22
N LEU A 141 5.82 -8.30 6.78
CA LEU A 141 4.71 -7.57 6.18
C LEU A 141 4.28 -8.18 4.84
N VAL A 142 5.24 -8.53 3.98
CA VAL A 142 4.96 -9.19 2.69
C VAL A 142 4.23 -10.52 2.92
N GLU A 143 4.63 -11.32 3.93
CA GLU A 143 3.97 -12.58 4.29
C GLU A 143 2.54 -12.37 4.82
N GLU A 144 2.30 -11.35 5.62
CA GLU A 144 0.94 -11.01 6.09
C GLU A 144 0.05 -10.61 4.91
N ILE A 145 0.54 -9.76 4.02
CA ILE A 145 -0.15 -9.36 2.79
C ILE A 145 -0.42 -10.58 1.91
N ALA A 146 0.60 -11.42 1.67
CA ALA A 146 0.46 -12.63 0.87
C ALA A 146 -0.57 -13.58 1.45
N SER A 147 -0.54 -13.84 2.75
CA SER A 147 -1.51 -14.68 3.44
C SER A 147 -2.94 -14.16 3.28
N SER A 148 -3.16 -12.84 3.37
CA SER A 148 -4.47 -12.22 3.16
C SER A 148 -4.94 -12.34 1.71
N VAL A 149 -4.06 -12.05 0.75
CA VAL A 149 -4.35 -12.19 -0.69
C VAL A 149 -4.67 -13.64 -1.05
N MET A 150 -3.98 -14.61 -0.44
CA MET A 150 -4.27 -16.04 -0.66
C MET A 150 -5.62 -16.45 -0.10
N ARG A 151 -6.04 -15.90 1.05
CA ARG A 151 -7.36 -16.16 1.61
C ARG A 151 -8.48 -15.48 0.82
N ASN A 152 -8.33 -14.18 0.50
CA ASN A 152 -9.26 -13.43 -0.34
C ASN A 152 -8.59 -12.19 -0.93
N PRO A 153 -8.20 -12.21 -2.22
CA PRO A 153 -7.47 -11.10 -2.84
C PRO A 153 -8.30 -9.80 -2.85
N GLY A 154 -9.63 -9.91 -2.98
CA GLY A 154 -10.52 -8.76 -3.06
C GLY A 154 -10.56 -7.92 -1.79
N ALA A 155 -10.36 -8.51 -0.62
CA ALA A 155 -10.43 -7.82 0.66
C ALA A 155 -9.29 -6.79 0.81
N LEU A 156 -8.05 -7.24 0.75
CA LEU A 156 -6.89 -6.36 0.97
C LEU A 156 -6.69 -5.38 -0.18
N ILE A 157 -6.80 -5.85 -1.44
CA ILE A 157 -6.68 -4.99 -2.62
C ILE A 157 -7.77 -3.91 -2.62
N GLY A 158 -9.02 -4.27 -2.27
CA GLY A 158 -10.11 -3.32 -2.16
C GLY A 158 -9.87 -2.25 -1.10
N LEU A 159 -9.41 -2.64 0.11
CA LEU A 159 -9.09 -1.72 1.20
C LEU A 159 -7.91 -0.81 0.88
N ALA A 160 -6.82 -1.37 0.35
CA ALA A 160 -5.63 -0.59 0.00
C ALA A 160 -5.92 0.49 -1.05
N ARG A 161 -6.95 0.29 -1.90
CA ARG A 161 -7.42 1.28 -2.87
C ARG A 161 -8.10 2.49 -2.22
N LEU A 162 -8.69 2.34 -1.02
CA LEU A 162 -9.43 3.41 -0.32
C LEU A 162 -8.52 4.36 0.48
N LYS A 163 -7.23 4.34 0.22
CA LYS A 163 -6.24 5.20 0.87
C LYS A 163 -6.60 6.68 0.81
N THR A 164 -6.18 7.41 1.84
CA THR A 164 -6.29 8.86 1.89
C THR A 164 -5.18 9.54 1.09
N ALA A 165 -5.35 10.82 0.80
CA ALA A 165 -4.35 11.61 0.08
C ALA A 165 -3.00 11.68 0.81
N ASP A 166 -3.03 11.79 2.14
CA ASP A 166 -1.83 11.94 2.98
C ASP A 166 -1.00 10.65 3.03
N ASP A 167 -1.65 9.50 2.86
CA ASP A 167 -1.02 8.18 2.93
C ASP A 167 -0.69 7.59 1.57
N TYR A 168 -0.93 8.37 0.50
CA TYR A 168 -0.92 7.87 -0.86
C TYR A 168 0.34 7.08 -1.21
N THR A 169 1.53 7.64 -1.00
CA THR A 169 2.79 7.00 -1.41
C THR A 169 3.03 5.67 -0.70
N TYR A 170 2.78 5.60 0.60
CA TYR A 170 3.02 4.39 1.40
C TYR A 170 1.97 3.31 1.13
N MET A 171 0.72 3.70 1.07
CA MET A 171 -0.37 2.78 0.79
C MET A 171 -0.41 2.33 -0.68
N HIS A 172 0.17 3.12 -1.59
CA HIS A 172 0.42 2.71 -2.96
C HIS A 172 1.36 1.51 -3.02
N SER A 173 2.49 1.55 -2.31
CA SER A 173 3.42 0.43 -2.21
C SER A 173 2.76 -0.84 -1.64
N VAL A 174 1.91 -0.71 -0.62
CA VAL A 174 1.13 -1.84 -0.06
C VAL A 174 0.16 -2.41 -1.10
N ALA A 175 -0.54 -1.55 -1.83
CA ALA A 175 -1.47 -1.97 -2.87
C ALA A 175 -0.75 -2.68 -4.04
N VAL A 176 0.38 -2.13 -4.50
CA VAL A 176 1.18 -2.74 -5.58
C VAL A 176 1.78 -4.07 -5.11
N CYS A 177 2.24 -4.19 -3.85
CA CYS A 177 2.64 -5.46 -3.26
C CYS A 177 1.51 -6.51 -3.35
N ALA A 178 0.31 -6.18 -2.91
CA ALA A 178 -0.83 -7.09 -2.95
C ALA A 178 -1.23 -7.48 -4.39
N LEU A 179 -1.20 -6.53 -5.32
CA LEU A 179 -1.49 -6.78 -6.74
C LEU A 179 -0.43 -7.67 -7.39
N MET A 180 0.86 -7.44 -7.11
CA MET A 180 1.97 -8.27 -7.58
C MET A 180 1.85 -9.71 -7.08
N ILE A 181 1.49 -9.91 -5.81
CA ILE A 181 1.26 -11.23 -5.22
C ILE A 181 0.07 -11.94 -5.92
N ALA A 182 -1.06 -11.25 -6.10
CA ALA A 182 -2.23 -11.81 -6.77
C ALA A 182 -1.94 -12.20 -8.23
N LEU A 183 -1.20 -11.36 -8.93
CA LEU A 183 -0.78 -11.59 -10.32
C LEU A 183 0.23 -12.73 -10.44
N SER A 184 1.22 -12.81 -9.54
CA SER A 184 2.20 -13.90 -9.48
C SER A 184 1.50 -15.25 -9.31
N ARG A 185 0.54 -15.34 -8.39
CA ARG A 185 -0.29 -16.53 -8.21
C ARG A 185 -1.06 -16.90 -9.47
N GLN A 186 -1.68 -15.91 -10.14
CA GLN A 186 -2.43 -16.13 -11.38
C GLN A 186 -1.53 -16.62 -12.54
N LEU A 187 -0.26 -16.24 -12.54
CA LEU A 187 0.75 -16.70 -13.50
C LEU A 187 1.33 -18.09 -13.15
N GLY A 188 1.01 -18.62 -11.96
CA GLY A 188 1.49 -19.93 -11.50
C GLY A 188 2.93 -19.93 -11.04
N LEU A 189 3.44 -18.81 -10.54
CA LEU A 189 4.79 -18.69 -10.00
C LEU A 189 4.92 -19.44 -8.67
N SER A 190 6.12 -19.84 -8.31
CA SER A 190 6.43 -20.52 -7.05
C SER A 190 6.18 -19.61 -5.84
N ASP A 191 6.01 -20.19 -4.66
CA ASP A 191 5.80 -19.42 -3.41
C ASP A 191 6.97 -18.47 -3.12
N GLU A 192 8.18 -18.81 -3.48
CA GLU A 192 9.37 -17.97 -3.37
C GLU A 192 9.27 -16.76 -4.31
N GLU A 193 8.97 -17.01 -5.59
CA GLU A 193 8.78 -15.93 -6.58
C GLU A 193 7.62 -15.02 -6.23
N VAL A 194 6.54 -15.55 -5.62
CA VAL A 194 5.40 -14.74 -5.12
C VAL A 194 5.85 -13.80 -4.02
N ARG A 195 6.68 -14.26 -3.07
CA ARG A 195 7.24 -13.41 -2.00
C ARG A 195 8.16 -12.33 -2.55
N GLU A 196 9.08 -12.71 -3.43
CA GLU A 196 9.99 -11.77 -4.06
C GLU A 196 9.25 -10.73 -4.90
N ALA A 197 8.23 -11.12 -5.66
CA ALA A 197 7.38 -10.20 -6.40
C ALA A 197 6.59 -9.27 -5.46
N GLY A 198 6.11 -9.78 -4.33
CA GLY A 198 5.48 -8.95 -3.29
C GLY A 198 6.44 -7.91 -2.73
N LEU A 199 7.65 -8.31 -2.36
CA LEU A 199 8.70 -7.39 -1.90
C LEU A 199 9.06 -6.37 -2.98
N ALA A 200 9.17 -6.81 -4.22
CA ALA A 200 9.43 -5.92 -5.35
C ALA A 200 8.34 -4.85 -5.50
N GLY A 201 7.06 -5.25 -5.40
CA GLY A 201 5.93 -4.31 -5.41
C GLY A 201 5.94 -3.35 -4.22
N LEU A 202 6.38 -3.81 -3.03
CA LEU A 202 6.49 -2.96 -1.85
C LEU A 202 7.58 -1.89 -2.00
N LEU A 203 8.69 -2.22 -2.66
CA LEU A 203 9.89 -1.38 -2.77
C LEU A 203 10.01 -0.62 -4.10
N HIS A 204 9.12 -0.86 -5.10
CA HIS A 204 9.30 -0.35 -6.46
C HIS A 204 9.50 1.17 -6.54
N ASP A 205 8.86 1.89 -5.64
CA ASP A 205 8.82 3.36 -5.59
C ASP A 205 9.75 3.98 -4.51
N ILE A 206 10.63 3.18 -3.90
CA ILE A 206 11.49 3.67 -2.80
C ILE A 206 12.34 4.88 -3.21
N GLY A 207 12.74 4.94 -4.46
CA GLY A 207 13.52 6.05 -5.01
C GLY A 207 12.80 7.40 -5.03
N LYS A 208 11.47 7.42 -4.85
CA LYS A 208 10.73 8.66 -4.60
C LYS A 208 11.21 9.40 -3.36
N MET A 209 11.94 8.71 -2.49
CA MET A 209 12.56 9.33 -1.32
C MET A 209 13.71 10.27 -1.68
N ALA A 210 14.32 10.13 -2.87
CA ALA A 210 15.31 11.08 -3.41
C ALA A 210 14.65 12.32 -4.06
N VAL A 211 13.37 12.24 -4.43
CA VAL A 211 12.66 13.38 -5.04
C VAL A 211 12.35 14.42 -3.97
N PRO A 212 12.59 15.73 -4.24
CA PRO A 212 12.23 16.80 -3.31
C PRO A 212 10.75 16.76 -2.92
N PRO A 213 10.42 16.85 -1.60
CA PRO A 213 9.05 16.77 -1.13
C PRO A 213 8.09 17.78 -1.74
N GLU A 214 8.59 18.98 -2.06
CA GLU A 214 7.85 20.05 -2.72
C GLU A 214 7.41 19.69 -4.14
N ILE A 215 8.18 18.86 -4.85
CA ILE A 215 7.80 18.32 -6.16
C ILE A 215 6.85 17.14 -6.00
N LEU A 216 7.19 16.20 -5.11
CA LEU A 216 6.41 14.99 -4.89
C LEU A 216 4.98 15.28 -4.40
N ASN A 217 4.82 16.32 -3.54
CA ASN A 217 3.54 16.71 -2.96
C ASN A 217 2.95 17.97 -3.63
N LYS A 218 3.44 18.36 -4.79
CA LYS A 218 2.95 19.56 -5.49
C LYS A 218 1.48 19.44 -5.84
N PRO A 219 0.64 20.41 -5.47
CA PRO A 219 -0.73 20.47 -5.92
C PRO A 219 -0.80 20.82 -7.41
N GLY A 220 -1.30 19.92 -8.23
CA GLY A 220 -1.54 20.15 -9.64
C GLY A 220 -0.53 19.46 -10.57
N ARG A 221 -0.34 20.04 -11.76
CA ARG A 221 0.57 19.47 -12.76
C ARG A 221 2.02 19.84 -12.47
N LEU A 222 2.92 18.89 -12.66
CA LEU A 222 4.37 19.13 -12.65
C LEU A 222 4.77 19.89 -13.92
N THR A 223 5.82 20.72 -13.81
CA THR A 223 6.51 21.26 -14.99
C THR A 223 7.31 20.14 -15.68
N GLU A 224 7.87 20.41 -16.85
CA GLU A 224 8.70 19.42 -17.55
C GLU A 224 9.98 19.10 -16.77
N GLU A 225 10.58 20.09 -16.13
CA GLU A 225 11.76 19.92 -15.28
C GLU A 225 11.44 19.10 -14.03
N GLU A 226 10.34 19.43 -13.34
CA GLU A 226 9.87 18.67 -12.17
C GLU A 226 9.53 17.22 -12.55
N PHE A 227 8.88 17.02 -13.69
CA PHE A 227 8.57 15.67 -14.18
C PHE A 227 9.84 14.89 -14.55
N THR A 228 10.86 15.58 -15.07
CA THR A 228 12.19 14.99 -15.35
C THR A 228 12.83 14.52 -14.05
N SER A 229 12.79 15.33 -12.99
CA SER A 229 13.29 14.94 -11.68
C SER A 229 12.54 13.75 -11.09
N VAL A 230 11.21 13.70 -11.25
CA VAL A 230 10.44 12.51 -10.80
C VAL A 230 10.83 11.27 -11.59
N LYS A 231 11.15 11.35 -12.90
CA LYS A 231 11.57 10.20 -13.71
C LYS A 231 12.93 9.60 -13.30
N GLU A 232 13.67 10.26 -12.44
CA GLU A 232 14.93 9.74 -11.90
C GLU A 232 14.72 8.72 -10.77
N HIS A 233 13.51 8.64 -10.15
CA HIS A 233 13.27 7.77 -9.00
C HIS A 233 13.54 6.28 -9.26
N PRO A 234 13.32 5.68 -10.45
CA PRO A 234 13.65 4.27 -10.65
C PRO A 234 15.16 4.02 -10.53
N GLY A 235 15.98 4.90 -11.09
CA GLY A 235 17.43 4.84 -10.96
C GLY A 235 17.89 5.07 -9.52
N ALA A 236 17.39 6.12 -8.87
CA ALA A 236 17.71 6.41 -7.48
C ALA A 236 17.29 5.27 -6.54
N GLY A 237 16.12 4.67 -6.76
CA GLY A 237 15.67 3.52 -5.99
C GLY A 237 16.52 2.28 -6.22
N TYR A 238 16.94 2.04 -7.44
CA TYR A 238 17.86 0.95 -7.77
C TYR A 238 19.19 1.06 -7.00
N GLU A 239 19.80 2.26 -6.98
CA GLU A 239 21.04 2.50 -6.21
C GLU A 239 20.81 2.30 -4.70
N MET A 240 19.69 2.80 -4.14
CA MET A 240 19.34 2.56 -2.73
C MET A 240 19.19 1.07 -2.42
N LEU A 241 18.59 0.30 -3.33
CA LEU A 241 18.36 -1.14 -3.14
C LEU A 241 19.63 -1.98 -3.38
N LEU A 242 20.62 -1.50 -4.13
CA LEU A 242 21.93 -2.15 -4.24
C LEU A 242 22.70 -2.11 -2.93
N GLU A 243 22.55 -1.05 -2.13
CA GLU A 243 23.16 -0.93 -0.81
C GLU A 243 22.35 -1.66 0.28
N ALA A 244 21.12 -2.06 -0.03
CA ALA A 244 20.21 -2.74 0.88
C ALA A 244 20.65 -4.20 1.14
N LYS A 245 20.37 -4.70 2.35
CA LYS A 245 20.65 -6.09 2.70
C LYS A 245 19.44 -6.98 2.39
N GLY A 246 19.71 -8.14 1.79
CA GLY A 246 18.71 -9.17 1.54
C GLY A 246 17.70 -8.86 0.44
N VAL A 247 17.91 -7.81 -0.37
CA VAL A 247 17.08 -7.48 -1.53
C VAL A 247 17.49 -8.33 -2.73
N GLY A 248 16.54 -9.11 -3.27
CA GLY A 248 16.76 -10.00 -4.42
C GLY A 248 16.76 -9.25 -5.76
N LYS A 249 17.20 -9.94 -6.81
CA LYS A 249 17.29 -9.39 -8.17
C LYS A 249 15.93 -8.95 -8.73
N ILE A 250 14.85 -9.60 -8.32
CA ILE A 250 13.49 -9.27 -8.77
C ILE A 250 13.10 -7.86 -8.28
N ALA A 251 13.38 -7.53 -7.03
CA ALA A 251 13.07 -6.21 -6.48
C ALA A 251 13.90 -5.10 -7.14
N LEU A 252 15.19 -5.34 -7.38
CA LEU A 252 16.08 -4.44 -8.11
C LEU A 252 15.56 -4.17 -9.53
N ASP A 253 15.16 -5.21 -10.23
CA ASP A 253 14.71 -5.13 -11.60
C ASP A 253 13.35 -4.40 -11.72
N VAL A 254 12.39 -4.73 -10.86
CA VAL A 254 11.09 -4.04 -10.84
C VAL A 254 11.25 -2.57 -10.46
N CYS A 255 12.06 -2.26 -9.46
CA CYS A 255 12.34 -0.88 -9.08
C CYS A 255 12.87 -0.05 -10.25
N LEU A 256 13.82 -0.60 -11.00
CA LEU A 256 14.43 0.11 -12.12
C LEU A 256 13.53 0.20 -13.35
N HIS A 257 12.70 -0.84 -13.64
CA HIS A 257 12.06 -0.98 -14.94
C HIS A 257 10.51 -0.95 -14.95
N HIS A 258 9.86 -0.70 -13.81
CA HIS A 258 8.38 -0.69 -13.75
C HIS A 258 7.73 0.43 -14.58
N HIS A 259 8.47 1.40 -15.06
CA HIS A 259 8.02 2.44 -16.00
C HIS A 259 8.43 2.19 -17.46
N GLU A 260 9.05 1.05 -17.75
CA GLU A 260 9.28 0.65 -19.14
C GLU A 260 7.96 0.25 -19.81
N LYS A 261 7.91 0.42 -21.13
CA LYS A 261 6.76 0.07 -21.96
C LYS A 261 7.21 -0.88 -23.07
N VAL A 262 6.33 -1.81 -23.45
CA VAL A 262 6.69 -2.85 -24.44
C VAL A 262 7.05 -2.28 -25.81
N ASP A 263 6.63 -1.06 -26.15
CA ASP A 263 6.99 -0.36 -27.38
C ASP A 263 8.31 0.41 -27.33
N GLY A 264 9.02 0.38 -26.19
CA GLY A 264 10.27 1.09 -25.98
C GLY A 264 10.12 2.59 -25.68
N SER A 265 8.90 3.13 -25.53
CA SER A 265 8.66 4.53 -25.18
C SER A 265 8.70 4.80 -23.68
N GLY A 266 9.03 3.79 -22.87
CA GLY A 266 9.16 3.88 -21.42
C GLY A 266 10.46 4.52 -20.95
N TYR A 267 10.72 4.48 -19.66
CA TYR A 267 11.94 4.96 -19.03
C TYR A 267 12.34 4.06 -17.85
N PRO A 268 13.59 4.05 -17.39
CA PRO A 268 14.71 4.96 -17.75
C PRO A 268 15.57 4.48 -18.93
N LYS A 269 15.43 3.22 -19.37
CA LYS A 269 16.31 2.63 -20.39
C LYS A 269 15.70 2.59 -21.80
N GLY A 270 14.37 2.75 -21.94
CA GLY A 270 13.66 2.59 -23.18
C GLY A 270 13.69 1.15 -23.71
N LEU A 271 13.55 0.18 -22.81
CA LEU A 271 13.59 -1.25 -23.17
C LEU A 271 12.33 -1.64 -23.95
N ASN A 272 12.51 -2.48 -24.97
CA ASN A 272 11.38 -3.09 -25.66
C ASN A 272 10.84 -4.32 -24.93
N GLY A 273 9.69 -4.83 -25.37
CA GLY A 273 8.97 -5.90 -24.70
C GLY A 273 9.76 -7.21 -24.49
N GLU A 274 10.75 -7.51 -25.32
CA GLU A 274 11.60 -8.70 -25.17
C GLU A 274 12.68 -8.49 -24.09
N GLN A 275 13.10 -7.25 -23.89
CA GLN A 275 14.16 -6.89 -22.94
C GLN A 275 13.62 -6.67 -21.51
N ILE A 276 12.32 -6.35 -21.38
CA ILE A 276 11.68 -6.17 -20.08
C ILE A 276 11.39 -7.53 -19.45
N SER A 277 11.80 -7.73 -18.21
CA SER A 277 11.53 -8.96 -17.48
C SER A 277 10.02 -9.18 -17.24
N LEU A 278 9.65 -10.42 -16.91
CA LEU A 278 8.27 -10.73 -16.49
C LEU A 278 7.86 -9.89 -15.28
N TYR A 279 8.73 -9.74 -14.28
CA TYR A 279 8.42 -9.05 -13.04
C TYR A 279 8.29 -7.53 -13.22
N ALA A 280 9.12 -6.92 -14.06
CA ALA A 280 8.99 -5.51 -14.40
C ALA A 280 7.70 -5.23 -15.20
N LYS A 281 7.31 -6.13 -16.14
CA LYS A 281 6.01 -6.07 -16.82
C LYS A 281 4.84 -6.17 -15.85
N MET A 282 4.95 -7.04 -14.83
CA MET A 282 3.94 -7.17 -13.78
C MET A 282 3.86 -5.87 -12.95
N GLY A 283 5.00 -5.31 -12.54
CA GLY A 283 5.11 -4.04 -11.82
C GLY A 283 4.43 -2.91 -12.59
N ALA A 284 4.69 -2.77 -13.88
CA ALA A 284 4.10 -1.74 -14.73
C ALA A 284 2.56 -1.80 -14.78
N VAL A 285 1.98 -2.99 -14.88
CA VAL A 285 0.52 -3.16 -14.87
C VAL A 285 -0.07 -2.84 -13.50
N CYS A 286 0.54 -3.35 -12.42
CA CYS A 286 0.07 -3.16 -11.04
C CYS A 286 0.15 -1.69 -10.60
N ASP A 287 1.27 -1.02 -10.88
CA ASP A 287 1.49 0.40 -10.60
C ASP A 287 0.44 1.28 -11.28
N VAL A 288 0.30 1.16 -12.61
CA VAL A 288 -0.67 1.96 -13.36
C VAL A 288 -2.10 1.72 -12.87
N TYR A 289 -2.49 0.47 -12.61
CA TYR A 289 -3.83 0.17 -12.10
C TYR A 289 -4.10 0.84 -10.75
N ASP A 290 -3.21 0.68 -9.77
CA ASP A 290 -3.40 1.33 -8.48
C ASP A 290 -3.37 2.85 -8.60
N ALA A 291 -2.45 3.38 -9.43
CA ALA A 291 -2.32 4.81 -9.64
C ALA A 291 -3.59 5.49 -10.20
N ILE A 292 -4.36 4.81 -11.05
CA ILE A 292 -5.58 5.38 -11.63
C ILE A 292 -6.86 5.06 -10.86
N THR A 293 -6.87 4.01 -10.02
CA THR A 293 -8.03 3.62 -9.21
C THR A 293 -8.06 4.23 -7.82
N SER A 294 -6.95 4.77 -7.37
CA SER A 294 -6.81 5.37 -6.03
C SER A 294 -7.10 6.86 -6.02
N ASN A 295 -7.69 7.33 -4.92
CA ASN A 295 -7.86 8.76 -4.69
C ASN A 295 -6.49 9.42 -4.49
N ARG A 296 -6.29 10.54 -5.18
CA ARG A 296 -5.12 11.42 -5.02
C ARG A 296 -5.58 12.78 -4.47
N PRO A 297 -4.69 13.59 -3.88
CA PRO A 297 -5.06 14.90 -3.32
C PRO A 297 -5.91 15.78 -4.24
N TYR A 298 -5.74 15.62 -5.55
CA TYR A 298 -6.35 16.50 -6.56
C TYR A 298 -7.24 15.76 -7.56
N LYS A 299 -7.44 14.44 -7.41
CA LYS A 299 -8.20 13.64 -8.36
C LYS A 299 -8.79 12.41 -7.69
N ALA A 300 -10.12 12.26 -7.79
CA ALA A 300 -10.76 11.00 -7.43
C ALA A 300 -10.26 9.86 -8.33
N GLY A 301 -10.08 8.69 -7.73
CA GLY A 301 -9.75 7.47 -8.45
C GLY A 301 -10.88 7.07 -9.40
N TRP A 302 -10.52 6.49 -10.51
CA TRP A 302 -11.50 5.98 -11.46
C TRP A 302 -12.16 4.70 -10.93
N CYS A 303 -13.38 4.42 -11.39
CA CYS A 303 -14.02 3.13 -11.17
C CYS A 303 -13.09 1.98 -11.59
N PRO A 304 -12.90 0.93 -10.76
CA PRO A 304 -11.99 -0.17 -11.07
C PRO A 304 -12.22 -0.82 -12.45
N ALA A 305 -13.47 -1.07 -12.81
CA ALA A 305 -13.79 -1.66 -14.11
C ALA A 305 -13.59 -0.69 -15.30
N GLU A 306 -13.79 0.64 -15.09
CA GLU A 306 -13.43 1.65 -16.10
C GLU A 306 -11.93 1.71 -16.31
N SER A 307 -11.17 1.63 -15.23
CA SER A 307 -9.70 1.61 -15.28
C SER A 307 -9.18 0.44 -16.10
N LEU A 308 -9.71 -0.77 -15.88
CA LEU A 308 -9.35 -1.94 -16.71
C LEU A 308 -9.68 -1.74 -18.19
N LYS A 309 -10.83 -1.14 -18.50
CA LYS A 309 -11.19 -0.83 -19.90
C LYS A 309 -10.20 0.16 -20.51
N LYS A 310 -9.86 1.23 -19.79
CA LYS A 310 -8.89 2.22 -20.25
C LYS A 310 -7.49 1.61 -20.43
N MET A 311 -7.05 0.78 -19.47
CA MET A 311 -5.79 0.07 -19.59
C MET A 311 -5.79 -0.88 -20.80
N ALA A 312 -6.92 -1.54 -21.12
CA ALA A 312 -7.06 -2.36 -22.32
C ALA A 312 -6.98 -1.52 -23.62
N GLU A 313 -7.52 -0.30 -23.62
CA GLU A 313 -7.39 0.63 -24.74
C GLU A 313 -5.91 1.07 -24.93
N TRP A 314 -5.15 1.22 -23.83
CA TRP A 314 -3.74 1.61 -23.83
C TRP A 314 -2.77 0.43 -24.01
N SER A 315 -3.24 -0.82 -23.85
CA SER A 315 -2.35 -1.99 -23.79
C SER A 315 -1.48 -2.14 -25.03
N LYS A 316 -1.98 -1.72 -26.20
CA LYS A 316 -1.18 -1.72 -27.42
C LYS A 316 0.03 -0.78 -27.28
N GLY A 317 1.20 -1.35 -27.07
CA GLY A 317 2.45 -0.63 -26.87
C GLY A 317 2.81 -0.30 -25.43
N HIS A 318 1.88 -0.37 -24.48
CA HIS A 318 2.19 -0.09 -23.06
C HIS A 318 2.48 -1.37 -22.28
N PHE A 319 1.58 -2.36 -22.32
CA PHE A 319 1.64 -3.56 -21.49
C PHE A 319 1.88 -4.82 -22.34
N ASP A 320 2.50 -5.82 -21.71
CA ASP A 320 2.53 -7.17 -22.26
C ASP A 320 1.12 -7.79 -22.17
N ASP A 321 0.60 -8.26 -23.30
CA ASP A 321 -0.77 -8.78 -23.39
C ASP A 321 -1.01 -9.99 -22.46
N ARG A 322 -0.03 -10.90 -22.35
CA ARG A 322 -0.14 -12.07 -21.48
C ARG A 322 -0.22 -11.67 -20.02
N VAL A 323 0.63 -10.74 -19.59
CA VAL A 323 0.66 -10.22 -18.22
C VAL A 323 -0.63 -9.46 -17.93
N PHE A 324 -1.08 -8.61 -18.83
CA PHE A 324 -2.31 -7.83 -18.65
C PHE A 324 -3.56 -8.72 -18.59
N GLN A 325 -3.65 -9.76 -19.43
CA GLN A 325 -4.75 -10.73 -19.35
C GLN A 325 -4.72 -11.52 -18.04
N ALA A 326 -3.54 -11.93 -17.57
CA ALA A 326 -3.41 -12.57 -16.27
C ALA A 326 -3.82 -11.63 -15.13
N PHE A 327 -3.48 -10.35 -15.22
CA PHE A 327 -3.91 -9.33 -14.28
C PHE A 327 -5.43 -9.20 -14.20
N ILE A 328 -6.12 -9.11 -15.35
CA ILE A 328 -7.59 -9.10 -15.38
C ILE A 328 -8.18 -10.35 -14.71
N ARG A 329 -7.57 -11.52 -14.92
CA ARG A 329 -8.03 -12.75 -14.27
C ARG A 329 -7.81 -12.75 -12.77
N SER A 330 -6.75 -12.11 -12.27
CA SER A 330 -6.43 -12.08 -10.84
C SER A 330 -7.38 -11.20 -10.03
N ILE A 331 -7.87 -10.08 -10.60
CA ILE A 331 -8.73 -9.11 -9.89
C ILE A 331 -10.18 -9.11 -10.40
N GLY A 332 -10.46 -9.78 -11.52
CA GLY A 332 -11.78 -9.87 -12.15
C GLY A 332 -12.08 -8.72 -13.12
N ILE A 333 -13.04 -8.95 -14.02
CA ILE A 333 -13.52 -7.93 -14.97
C ILE A 333 -14.31 -6.82 -14.26
N TYR A 334 -14.99 -7.19 -13.18
CA TYR A 334 -15.68 -6.28 -12.27
C TYR A 334 -15.03 -6.37 -10.88
N PRO A 335 -13.91 -5.67 -10.64
CA PRO A 335 -13.23 -5.74 -9.34
C PRO A 335 -14.15 -5.30 -8.20
N VAL A 336 -13.81 -5.68 -6.97
CA VAL A 336 -14.53 -5.30 -5.75
C VAL A 336 -14.70 -3.77 -5.67
N GLY A 337 -15.89 -3.31 -5.29
CA GLY A 337 -16.25 -1.90 -5.24
C GLY A 337 -16.77 -1.33 -6.55
N THR A 338 -16.85 -2.12 -7.64
CA THR A 338 -17.48 -1.68 -8.90
C THR A 338 -19.00 -1.57 -8.75
N LEU A 339 -19.57 -0.41 -9.08
CA LEU A 339 -21.02 -0.23 -9.18
C LEU A 339 -21.51 -0.81 -10.52
N VAL A 340 -22.52 -1.66 -10.46
CA VAL A 340 -23.09 -2.35 -11.62
C VAL A 340 -24.60 -2.27 -11.63
N LYS A 341 -25.19 -2.25 -12.86
CA LYS A 341 -26.62 -2.41 -13.08
C LYS A 341 -26.92 -3.85 -13.50
N LEU A 342 -27.91 -4.43 -12.86
CA LEU A 342 -28.39 -5.77 -13.12
C LEU A 342 -29.56 -5.76 -14.11
N HIS A 343 -29.78 -6.87 -14.81
CA HIS A 343 -30.87 -7.03 -15.75
C HIS A 343 -32.25 -6.82 -15.11
N SER A 344 -32.39 -7.14 -13.84
CA SER A 344 -33.60 -6.86 -13.04
C SER A 344 -33.90 -5.36 -12.86
N GLY A 345 -32.98 -4.46 -13.22
CA GLY A 345 -33.07 -3.03 -13.00
C GLY A 345 -32.64 -2.61 -11.59
N ARG A 346 -31.88 -3.42 -10.87
CA ARG A 346 -31.24 -3.06 -9.60
C ARG A 346 -29.83 -2.58 -9.83
N LEU A 347 -29.38 -1.63 -8.99
CA LEU A 347 -27.98 -1.28 -8.87
C LEU A 347 -27.38 -1.98 -7.65
N GLY A 348 -26.16 -2.43 -7.79
CA GLY A 348 -25.42 -3.07 -6.71
C GLY A 348 -23.92 -2.89 -6.86
N VAL A 349 -23.20 -3.13 -5.78
CA VAL A 349 -21.74 -3.10 -5.74
C VAL A 349 -21.21 -4.53 -5.77
N VAL A 350 -20.18 -4.77 -6.57
CA VAL A 350 -19.44 -6.05 -6.56
C VAL A 350 -18.74 -6.20 -5.22
N VAL A 351 -19.01 -7.30 -4.51
CA VAL A 351 -18.43 -7.58 -3.20
C VAL A 351 -17.37 -8.65 -3.24
N GLU A 352 -17.45 -9.59 -4.20
CA GLU A 352 -16.49 -10.71 -4.25
C GLU A 352 -16.42 -11.33 -5.65
N GLN A 353 -15.19 -11.64 -6.08
CA GLN A 353 -14.96 -12.51 -7.22
C GLN A 353 -14.79 -13.95 -6.74
N GLN A 354 -15.36 -14.89 -7.45
CA GLN A 354 -15.29 -16.30 -7.07
C GLN A 354 -14.24 -17.03 -7.89
N VAL A 355 -13.26 -17.61 -7.19
CA VAL A 355 -12.19 -18.37 -7.84
C VAL A 355 -12.76 -19.58 -8.58
N GLY A 356 -12.31 -19.80 -9.80
CA GLY A 356 -12.75 -20.91 -10.65
C GLY A 356 -14.15 -20.74 -11.28
N LYS A 357 -14.81 -19.58 -11.07
CA LYS A 357 -16.06 -19.22 -11.72
C LYS A 357 -15.85 -18.22 -12.85
N SER A 358 -16.92 -17.94 -13.59
CA SER A 358 -16.88 -16.91 -14.62
C SER A 358 -16.65 -15.53 -14.04
N LEU A 359 -15.70 -14.78 -14.58
CA LEU A 359 -15.41 -13.40 -14.19
C LEU A 359 -16.57 -12.41 -14.44
N LEU A 360 -17.59 -12.83 -15.21
CA LEU A 360 -18.80 -12.07 -15.47
C LEU A 360 -19.89 -12.27 -14.41
N LEU A 361 -19.70 -13.21 -13.46
CA LEU A 361 -20.71 -13.64 -12.50
C LEU A 361 -20.19 -13.50 -11.05
N PRO A 362 -19.80 -12.27 -10.62
CA PRO A 362 -19.36 -12.03 -9.24
C PRO A 362 -20.54 -12.09 -8.27
N LYS A 363 -20.24 -12.03 -6.96
CA LYS A 363 -21.23 -11.69 -5.95
C LYS A 363 -21.46 -10.17 -5.93
N VAL A 364 -22.73 -9.76 -5.93
CA VAL A 364 -23.16 -8.36 -5.97
C VAL A 364 -24.11 -8.08 -4.82
N ARG A 365 -23.88 -7.02 -4.07
CA ARG A 365 -24.84 -6.52 -3.07
C ARG A 365 -25.70 -5.44 -3.71
N ALA A 366 -26.94 -5.80 -4.10
CA ALA A 366 -27.92 -4.89 -4.68
C ALA A 366 -28.57 -4.06 -3.58
N PHE A 367 -28.68 -2.74 -3.78
CA PHE A 367 -29.16 -1.82 -2.76
C PHE A 367 -30.04 -0.67 -3.30
N PHE A 368 -30.20 -0.56 -4.61
CA PHE A 368 -30.98 0.51 -5.23
C PHE A 368 -31.80 -0.04 -6.41
N SER A 369 -33.01 0.46 -6.60
CA SER A 369 -33.89 0.11 -7.73
C SER A 369 -34.00 1.26 -8.72
N THR A 370 -33.60 1.04 -9.97
CA THR A 370 -33.72 2.03 -11.04
C THR A 370 -35.17 2.21 -11.52
N LYS A 371 -36.08 1.28 -11.16
CA LYS A 371 -37.49 1.37 -11.52
C LYS A 371 -38.26 2.29 -10.58
N SER A 372 -37.99 2.21 -9.28
CA SER A 372 -38.61 3.07 -8.27
C SER A 372 -37.76 4.31 -7.92
N MET A 373 -36.53 4.39 -8.45
CA MET A 373 -35.54 5.44 -8.13
C MET A 373 -35.32 5.59 -6.61
N ALA A 374 -35.24 4.45 -5.89
CA ALA A 374 -35.16 4.42 -4.44
C ALA A 374 -34.21 3.33 -3.94
N TYR A 375 -33.66 3.58 -2.75
CA TYR A 375 -32.92 2.55 -2.02
C TYR A 375 -33.83 1.39 -1.63
N ILE A 376 -33.30 0.18 -1.73
CA ILE A 376 -33.95 -1.07 -1.29
C ILE A 376 -33.10 -1.73 -0.19
N PRO A 377 -33.67 -2.57 0.66
CA PRO A 377 -32.88 -3.37 1.59
C PRO A 377 -31.75 -4.08 0.86
N PRO A 378 -30.50 -3.98 1.35
CA PRO A 378 -29.36 -4.60 0.68
C PRO A 378 -29.51 -6.13 0.62
N VAL A 379 -29.36 -6.68 -0.59
CA VAL A 379 -29.47 -8.13 -0.83
C VAL A 379 -28.19 -8.61 -1.53
N LEU A 380 -27.55 -9.64 -0.95
CA LEU A 380 -26.41 -10.30 -1.57
C LEU A 380 -26.90 -11.28 -2.63
N LEU A 381 -26.40 -11.13 -3.84
CA LEU A 381 -26.71 -11.97 -4.99
C LEU A 381 -25.43 -12.65 -5.47
N ASP A 382 -25.40 -13.96 -5.42
CA ASP A 382 -24.37 -14.76 -6.07
C ASP A 382 -24.79 -15.01 -7.53
N LEU A 383 -24.24 -14.20 -8.45
CA LEU A 383 -24.64 -14.31 -9.87
C LEU A 383 -24.25 -15.65 -10.51
N SER A 384 -23.35 -16.44 -9.91
CA SER A 384 -22.99 -17.78 -10.34
C SER A 384 -23.82 -18.88 -9.66
N GLY A 385 -24.70 -18.50 -8.73
CA GLY A 385 -25.49 -19.43 -7.92
C GLY A 385 -26.61 -20.12 -8.71
N PRO A 386 -27.00 -21.32 -8.33
CA PRO A 386 -28.06 -22.04 -8.99
C PRO A 386 -29.39 -21.28 -8.86
N GLY A 387 -30.15 -21.19 -9.97
CA GLY A 387 -31.45 -20.49 -10.00
C GLY A 387 -31.41 -18.98 -10.11
N ILE A 388 -30.24 -18.35 -10.05
CA ILE A 388 -30.09 -16.91 -10.26
C ILE A 388 -30.08 -16.63 -11.78
N GLN A 389 -31.09 -15.90 -12.25
CA GLN A 389 -31.19 -15.46 -13.67
C GLN A 389 -30.69 -14.04 -13.90
N ASP A 390 -30.35 -13.32 -12.83
CA ASP A 390 -29.87 -11.95 -12.94
C ASP A 390 -28.42 -11.92 -13.45
N LYS A 391 -28.07 -10.88 -14.19
CA LYS A 391 -26.74 -10.67 -14.77
C LYS A 391 -26.39 -9.20 -14.81
N ILE A 392 -25.10 -8.88 -14.83
CA ILE A 392 -24.62 -7.53 -15.04
C ILE A 392 -24.90 -7.13 -16.50
N VAL A 393 -25.59 -6.00 -16.71
CA VAL A 393 -25.85 -5.42 -18.02
C VAL A 393 -24.97 -4.23 -18.34
N SER A 394 -24.56 -3.47 -17.31
CA SER A 394 -23.64 -2.36 -17.44
C SER A 394 -22.91 -2.10 -16.12
N ARG A 395 -21.75 -1.48 -16.21
CA ARG A 395 -21.17 -0.76 -15.09
C ARG A 395 -21.76 0.64 -15.05
N GLU A 396 -21.80 1.23 -13.87
CA GLU A 396 -22.42 2.52 -13.63
C GLU A 396 -21.46 3.45 -12.89
N ASP A 397 -21.67 4.76 -13.04
CA ASP A 397 -21.03 5.78 -12.24
C ASP A 397 -21.98 6.21 -11.11
N ALA A 398 -21.48 6.23 -9.87
CA ALA A 398 -22.27 6.59 -8.73
C ALA A 398 -22.84 8.04 -8.81
N SER A 399 -22.08 8.95 -9.44
CA SER A 399 -22.50 10.34 -9.65
C SER A 399 -23.71 10.46 -10.56
N THR A 400 -23.84 9.59 -11.57
CA THR A 400 -24.99 9.55 -12.47
C THR A 400 -26.30 9.26 -11.76
N TRP A 401 -26.24 8.57 -10.62
CA TRP A 401 -27.39 8.14 -9.82
C TRP A 401 -27.51 8.90 -8.50
N ASP A 402 -26.70 9.96 -8.27
CA ASP A 402 -26.58 10.68 -7.00
C ASP A 402 -26.41 9.75 -5.77
N LEU A 403 -25.64 8.66 -5.97
CA LEU A 403 -25.37 7.70 -4.93
C LEU A 403 -24.12 8.11 -4.16
N LYS A 404 -24.27 8.24 -2.82
CA LYS A 404 -23.17 8.56 -1.92
C LYS A 404 -22.72 7.31 -1.20
N ASP A 405 -21.43 7.26 -0.89
CA ASP A 405 -20.82 6.25 0.00
C ASP A 405 -21.17 4.80 -0.36
N ILE A 406 -21.01 4.47 -1.64
CA ILE A 406 -21.28 3.10 -2.14
C ILE A 406 -20.36 2.04 -1.53
N ASN A 407 -19.19 2.46 -1.00
CA ASN A 407 -18.22 1.54 -0.41
C ASN A 407 -18.76 0.81 0.83
N ARG A 408 -19.65 1.42 1.60
CA ARG A 408 -20.29 0.80 2.77
C ARG A 408 -20.99 -0.54 2.45
N TYR A 409 -21.42 -0.72 1.21
CA TYR A 409 -22.13 -1.93 0.80
C TYR A 409 -21.21 -3.14 0.58
N TRP A 410 -19.90 -2.95 0.43
CA TRP A 410 -18.96 -4.05 0.33
C TRP A 410 -18.02 -4.13 1.54
N LEU A 411 -17.81 -3.03 2.26
CA LEU A 411 -17.00 -2.98 3.48
C LEU A 411 -17.70 -3.64 4.69
N GLY A 412 -19.05 -3.63 4.74
CA GLY A 412 -19.78 -4.12 5.91
C GLY A 412 -19.34 -3.38 7.18
N ASP A 413 -19.11 -4.12 8.27
CA ASP A 413 -18.70 -3.56 9.57
C ASP A 413 -17.24 -3.02 9.59
N ALA A 414 -16.47 -3.26 8.53
CA ALA A 414 -15.12 -2.72 8.42
C ALA A 414 -15.07 -1.24 8.01
N VAL A 415 -16.21 -0.59 7.77
CA VAL A 415 -16.32 0.85 7.43
C VAL A 415 -15.61 1.74 8.45
N ASP A 416 -15.74 1.42 9.74
CA ASP A 416 -15.16 2.21 10.83
C ASP A 416 -13.64 2.00 11.02
N SER A 417 -13.06 1.10 10.24
CA SER A 417 -11.64 0.72 10.32
C SER A 417 -10.80 1.29 9.17
N VAL A 418 -11.40 2.03 8.23
CA VAL A 418 -10.84 2.61 7.02
C VAL A 418 -11.06 4.14 7.04
#